data_614c5f1b2e3369c6f7777dbe87a54ebc
#
_entry.id   614c5f1b2e3369c6f7777dbe87a54ebc
#
_cell.length_a   1.000
_cell.length_b   1.000
_cell.length_c   1.000
_cell.angle_alpha   90.00
_cell.angle_beta   90.00
_cell.angle_gamma   90.00
#
_symmetry.space_group_name_H-M   'P 1'
#
loop_
_entity.id
_entity.type
_entity.pdbx_description
1 polymer ?
#
loop_
_entity_poly.entity_id
_entity_poly.type
_entity_poly.pdbx_seq_one_letter_code
_entity_poly.pdbx_strand_id
1 'polypeptide(L)'
;LGGGKASLPIAGTAVYMTSYPRNKKDHACENGMKERSWLYQTPEQILIKASNGASDFGNKFGQPLICGSLLTFEHEENDKKFAYDKVIMLAGGVGFGNKKDAIKGEPTPGQKIVIMGGDNYRIGMGGGAVSSVETGQYSNAIELNAVQRANAEMQKRVSNVIRAMAEADVNPIVS
;
A
#
# COMPACT_ATOMS: atom_id res chain seq x y z
N LEU A 1 6.00 -6.46 12.36
CA LEU A 1 6.00 -5.88 13.70
C LEU A 1 4.78 -6.32 14.52
N GLY A 2 3.59 -6.33 13.91
CA GLY A 2 2.36 -6.77 14.58
C GLY A 2 2.34 -8.23 15.03
N GLY A 3 3.28 -9.04 14.59
CA GLY A 3 3.47 -10.44 15.01
C GLY A 3 4.25 -10.62 16.31
N GLY A 4 4.69 -9.53 16.96
CA GLY A 4 5.42 -9.56 18.22
C GLY A 4 6.88 -10.00 18.11
N LYS A 5 7.44 -10.47 19.25
CA LYS A 5 8.83 -10.91 19.35
C LYS A 5 9.16 -12.04 18.36
N ALA A 6 10.33 -11.94 17.74
CA ALA A 6 10.84 -12.88 16.75
C ALA A 6 9.95 -13.06 15.48
N SER A 7 8.99 -12.18 15.24
CA SER A 7 8.23 -12.22 14.00
C SER A 7 9.11 -11.78 12.81
N LEU A 8 9.09 -12.55 11.74
CA LEU A 8 9.91 -12.35 10.55
C LEU A 8 9.06 -12.43 9.29
N PRO A 9 8.95 -11.36 8.49
CA PRO A 9 8.41 -11.44 7.15
C PRO A 9 9.42 -12.17 6.24
N ILE A 10 8.96 -13.16 5.50
CA ILE A 10 9.81 -14.02 4.67
C ILE A 10 9.76 -13.57 3.21
N ALA A 11 8.55 -13.35 2.69
CA ALA A 11 8.36 -12.99 1.28
C ALA A 11 7.07 -12.20 1.09
N GLY A 12 7.07 -11.31 0.10
CA GLY A 12 5.91 -10.53 -0.31
C GLY A 12 5.47 -10.84 -1.73
N THR A 13 4.22 -10.53 -2.02
CA THR A 13 3.62 -10.55 -3.34
C THR A 13 2.84 -9.28 -3.60
N ALA A 14 2.70 -8.88 -4.87
CA ALA A 14 1.87 -7.74 -5.23
C ALA A 14 1.09 -8.03 -6.52
N VAL A 15 -0.17 -7.63 -6.54
CA VAL A 15 -1.02 -7.64 -7.73
C VAL A 15 -1.37 -6.20 -8.07
N TYR A 16 -1.22 -5.83 -9.33
CA TYR A 16 -1.52 -4.49 -9.83
C TYR A 16 -2.65 -4.58 -10.84
N MET A 17 -3.64 -3.72 -10.72
CA MET A 17 -4.76 -3.64 -11.64
C MET A 17 -4.94 -2.20 -12.12
N THR A 18 -4.98 -2.02 -13.44
CA THR A 18 -5.23 -0.71 -14.08
C THR A 18 -6.06 -0.88 -15.35
N SER A 19 -6.47 0.24 -15.93
CA SER A 19 -6.94 0.29 -17.31
C SER A 19 -5.83 -0.11 -18.28
N TYR A 20 -6.18 -0.39 -19.55
CA TYR A 20 -5.20 -0.76 -20.56
C TYR A 20 -4.18 0.37 -20.82
N PRO A 21 -2.88 0.05 -20.85
CA PRO A 21 -1.81 1.04 -20.95
C PRO A 21 -1.69 1.74 -22.32
N ARG A 22 -2.21 1.17 -23.39
CA ARG A 22 -2.14 1.70 -24.77
C ARG A 22 -0.72 1.97 -25.28
N ASN A 23 0.25 1.22 -24.77
CA ASN A 23 1.65 1.44 -25.07
C ASN A 23 2.19 0.57 -26.21
N LYS A 24 1.40 -0.40 -26.69
CA LYS A 24 1.78 -1.31 -27.78
C LYS A 24 0.62 -1.50 -28.74
N LYS A 25 0.87 -1.18 -30.01
CA LYS A 25 -0.11 -1.32 -31.09
C LYS A 25 -0.49 -2.78 -31.39
N ASP A 26 0.31 -3.74 -30.93
CA ASP A 26 0.17 -5.15 -31.26
C ASP A 26 -0.57 -5.98 -30.20
N HIS A 27 -1.06 -5.35 -29.14
CA HIS A 27 -1.87 -6.03 -28.15
C HIS A 27 -3.30 -6.21 -28.65
N ALA A 28 -3.69 -7.43 -28.96
CA ALA A 28 -5.01 -7.73 -29.52
C ALA A 28 -6.18 -7.19 -28.69
N CYS A 29 -6.06 -7.18 -27.37
CA CYS A 29 -7.06 -6.63 -26.45
C CYS A 29 -7.14 -5.09 -26.44
N GLU A 30 -6.13 -4.40 -26.96
CA GLU A 30 -6.07 -2.95 -27.08
C GLU A 30 -6.39 -2.43 -28.49
N ASN A 31 -6.55 -3.34 -29.46
CA ASN A 31 -6.85 -2.98 -30.84
C ASN A 31 -8.20 -2.26 -30.94
N GLY A 32 -8.19 -1.09 -31.55
CA GLY A 32 -9.39 -0.27 -31.72
C GLY A 32 -9.80 0.54 -30.48
N MET A 33 -9.07 0.45 -29.39
CA MET A 33 -9.34 1.31 -28.23
C MET A 33 -9.03 2.76 -28.52
N LYS A 34 -9.98 3.62 -28.19
CA LYS A 34 -9.81 5.07 -28.36
C LYS A 34 -8.83 5.61 -27.34
N GLU A 35 -8.02 6.56 -27.77
CA GLU A 35 -7.26 7.40 -26.86
C GLU A 35 -8.20 8.12 -25.89
N ARG A 36 -7.75 8.30 -24.66
CA ARG A 36 -8.47 9.09 -23.66
C ARG A 36 -7.50 9.86 -22.75
N SER A 37 -7.99 10.96 -22.21
CA SER A 37 -7.23 11.74 -21.24
C SER A 37 -7.18 11.02 -19.88
N TRP A 38 -6.07 11.21 -19.16
CA TRP A 38 -5.84 10.70 -17.82
C TRP A 38 -5.70 11.88 -16.87
N LEU A 39 -6.28 11.77 -15.68
CA LEU A 39 -6.31 12.88 -14.73
C LEU A 39 -4.91 13.24 -14.20
N TYR A 40 -4.11 12.22 -13.84
CA TYR A 40 -2.77 12.44 -13.29
C TYR A 40 -1.67 11.75 -14.09
N GLN A 41 -1.81 10.47 -14.34
CA GLN A 41 -0.81 9.63 -14.98
C GLN A 41 -1.47 8.57 -15.85
N THR A 42 -0.74 8.15 -16.88
CA THR A 42 -1.19 7.02 -17.72
C THR A 42 -1.13 5.71 -16.92
N PRO A 43 -1.91 4.68 -17.30
CA PRO A 43 -1.83 3.37 -16.67
C PRO A 43 -0.41 2.78 -16.66
N GLU A 44 0.36 2.96 -17.72
CA GLU A 44 1.76 2.54 -17.78
C GLU A 44 2.61 3.23 -16.70
N GLN A 45 2.51 4.55 -16.57
CA GLN A 45 3.23 5.31 -15.55
C GLN A 45 2.84 4.87 -14.13
N ILE A 46 1.55 4.61 -13.91
CA ILE A 46 1.04 4.11 -12.63
C ILE A 46 1.63 2.74 -12.32
N LEU A 47 1.62 1.81 -13.27
CA LEU A 47 2.14 0.46 -13.09
C LEU A 47 3.64 0.45 -12.76
N ILE A 48 4.43 1.26 -13.48
CA ILE A 48 5.87 1.40 -13.20
C ILE A 48 6.11 1.93 -11.80
N LYS A 49 5.42 3.00 -11.41
CA LYS A 49 5.57 3.61 -10.09
C LYS A 49 5.09 2.70 -8.96
N ALA A 50 3.97 2.00 -9.14
CA ALA A 50 3.46 1.06 -8.15
C ALA A 50 4.42 -0.12 -7.94
N SER A 51 4.98 -0.66 -9.03
CA SER A 51 5.98 -1.73 -8.97
C SER A 51 7.28 -1.27 -8.28
N ASN A 52 7.78 -0.10 -8.65
CA ASN A 52 8.95 0.48 -8.00
C ASN A 52 8.71 0.71 -6.50
N GLY A 53 7.54 1.28 -6.13
CA GLY A 53 7.21 1.50 -4.74
C GLY A 53 7.13 0.23 -3.90
N ALA A 54 6.59 -0.85 -4.45
CA ALA A 54 6.56 -2.15 -3.78
C ALA A 54 7.96 -2.73 -3.58
N SER A 55 8.80 -2.66 -4.61
CA SER A 55 10.18 -3.16 -4.56
C SER A 55 11.04 -2.34 -3.59
N ASP A 56 10.92 -1.01 -3.61
CA ASP A 56 11.66 -0.11 -2.73
C ASP A 56 11.28 -0.33 -1.26
N PHE A 57 10.01 -0.56 -0.98
CA PHE A 57 9.55 -0.90 0.37
C PHE A 57 10.16 -2.23 0.82
N GLY A 58 10.08 -3.27 0.00
CA GLY A 58 10.66 -4.58 0.28
C GLY A 58 12.17 -4.49 0.55
N ASN A 59 12.90 -3.80 -0.31
CA ASN A 59 14.36 -3.60 -0.16
C ASN A 59 14.71 -2.87 1.13
N LYS A 60 13.96 -1.84 1.49
CA LYS A 60 14.16 -1.06 2.73
C LYS A 60 14.08 -1.91 3.99
N PHE A 61 13.20 -2.90 4.01
CA PHE A 61 12.97 -3.78 5.15
C PHE A 61 13.62 -5.16 5.03
N GLY A 62 14.32 -5.44 3.93
CA GLY A 62 14.89 -6.76 3.67
C GLY A 62 13.82 -7.83 3.41
N GLN A 63 12.69 -7.44 2.82
CA GLN A 63 11.54 -8.31 2.55
C GLN A 63 11.42 -8.49 1.03
N PRO A 64 11.85 -9.62 0.47
CA PRO A 64 11.84 -9.78 -0.97
C PRO A 64 10.41 -9.86 -1.53
N LEU A 65 10.16 -9.11 -2.58
CA LEU A 65 8.97 -9.26 -3.41
C LEU A 65 9.24 -10.38 -4.42
N ILE A 66 8.66 -11.56 -4.19
CA ILE A 66 9.03 -12.78 -4.92
C ILE A 66 8.16 -13.08 -6.14
N CYS A 67 6.95 -12.58 -6.16
CA CYS A 67 6.06 -12.73 -7.31
C CYS A 67 4.98 -11.63 -7.31
N GLY A 68 4.30 -11.52 -8.43
CA GLY A 68 3.19 -10.61 -8.60
C GLY A 68 2.42 -10.93 -9.87
N SER A 69 1.33 -10.21 -10.05
CA SER A 69 0.50 -10.28 -11.26
C SER A 69 0.10 -8.87 -11.69
N LEU A 70 -0.01 -8.70 -13.00
CA LEU A 70 -0.51 -7.48 -13.60
C LEU A 70 -1.80 -7.82 -14.34
N LEU A 71 -2.87 -7.14 -13.98
CA LEU A 71 -4.19 -7.30 -14.57
C LEU A 71 -4.64 -5.96 -15.16
N THR A 72 -5.14 -5.99 -16.37
CA THR A 72 -5.69 -4.81 -17.02
C THR A 72 -7.10 -5.08 -17.48
N PHE A 73 -7.97 -4.08 -17.38
CA PHE A 73 -9.36 -4.22 -17.75
C PHE A 73 -9.98 -2.90 -18.18
N GLU A 74 -10.61 -2.93 -19.32
CA GLU A 74 -11.60 -1.95 -19.78
C GLU A 74 -12.71 -2.69 -20.53
N HIS A 75 -13.95 -2.27 -20.31
CA HIS A 75 -15.11 -2.79 -21.01
C HIS A 75 -16.12 -1.66 -21.26
N GLU A 76 -16.77 -1.69 -22.41
CA GLU A 76 -17.81 -0.74 -22.76
C GLU A 76 -19.09 -1.52 -23.07
N GLU A 77 -20.16 -1.19 -22.38
CA GLU A 77 -21.47 -1.83 -22.52
C GLU A 77 -22.59 -0.81 -22.26
N ASN A 78 -23.59 -0.76 -23.14
CA ASN A 78 -24.74 0.14 -23.02
C ASN A 78 -24.34 1.61 -22.76
N ASP A 79 -23.38 2.12 -23.53
CA ASP A 79 -22.80 3.47 -23.41
C ASP A 79 -22.13 3.76 -22.06
N LYS A 80 -21.89 2.74 -21.26
CA LYS A 80 -21.13 2.84 -20.00
C LYS A 80 -19.76 2.21 -20.14
N LYS A 81 -18.77 2.88 -19.59
CA LYS A 81 -17.41 2.38 -19.53
C LYS A 81 -17.07 1.89 -18.14
N PHE A 82 -16.53 0.69 -18.08
CA PHE A 82 -16.01 0.03 -16.87
C PHE A 82 -14.50 -0.11 -16.99
N ALA A 83 -13.75 0.43 -16.05
CA ALA A 83 -12.30 0.42 -16.10
C ALA A 83 -11.69 0.61 -14.71
N TYR A 84 -10.44 0.19 -14.54
CA TYR A 84 -9.65 0.47 -13.33
C TYR A 84 -8.85 1.77 -13.51
N ASP A 85 -9.47 2.91 -13.38
CA ASP A 85 -8.82 4.23 -13.55
C ASP A 85 -7.99 4.66 -12.34
N LYS A 86 -8.34 4.17 -11.15
CA LYS A 86 -7.46 4.17 -9.99
C LYS A 86 -6.73 2.84 -9.93
N VAL A 87 -5.43 2.87 -9.69
CA VAL A 87 -4.70 1.61 -9.48
C VAL A 87 -5.29 0.86 -8.28
N ILE A 88 -5.59 -0.40 -8.49
CA ILE A 88 -5.87 -1.32 -7.39
C ILE A 88 -4.59 -2.13 -7.16
N MET A 89 -4.09 -2.09 -5.94
CA MET A 89 -2.92 -2.85 -5.55
C MET A 89 -3.28 -3.77 -4.38
N LEU A 90 -3.11 -5.07 -4.60
CA LEU A 90 -3.27 -6.07 -3.56
C LEU A 90 -1.88 -6.54 -3.12
N ALA A 91 -1.59 -6.41 -1.84
CA ALA A 91 -0.35 -6.89 -1.26
C ALA A 91 -0.63 -8.12 -0.40
N GLY A 92 0.24 -9.10 -0.51
CA GLY A 92 0.20 -10.31 0.29
C GLY A 92 1.61 -10.71 0.71
N GLY A 93 1.69 -11.74 1.51
CA GLY A 93 3.00 -12.26 1.91
C GLY A 93 2.89 -13.41 2.89
N VAL A 94 4.05 -13.96 3.19
CA VAL A 94 4.23 -15.01 4.19
C VAL A 94 5.30 -14.59 5.19
N GLY A 95 5.09 -14.93 6.43
CA GLY A 95 6.02 -14.65 7.52
C GLY A 95 5.97 -15.73 8.58
N PHE A 96 6.88 -15.63 9.51
CA PHE A 96 6.96 -16.49 10.70
C PHE A 96 6.71 -15.66 11.95
N GLY A 97 6.08 -16.23 12.95
CA GLY A 97 5.90 -15.64 14.28
C GLY A 97 5.49 -16.68 15.31
N ASN A 98 5.67 -16.36 16.57
CA ASN A 98 5.21 -17.20 17.67
C ASN A 98 3.77 -16.86 18.04
N LYS A 99 2.89 -17.85 18.14
CA LYS A 99 1.49 -17.64 18.47
C LYS A 99 1.29 -16.87 19.78
N LYS A 100 2.09 -17.17 20.81
CA LYS A 100 2.02 -16.49 22.11
C LYS A 100 2.34 -14.98 22.04
N ASP A 101 3.23 -14.58 21.13
CA ASP A 101 3.70 -13.21 20.99
C ASP A 101 2.84 -12.38 20.01
N ALA A 102 1.89 -13.01 19.31
CA ALA A 102 0.96 -12.36 18.38
C ALA A 102 -0.34 -11.88 19.06
N ILE A 103 -0.54 -12.21 20.34
CA ILE A 103 -1.73 -11.82 21.08
C ILE A 103 -1.47 -10.45 21.73
N LYS A 104 -2.33 -9.49 21.44
CA LYS A 104 -2.27 -8.16 22.06
C LYS A 104 -2.69 -8.24 23.52
N GLY A 105 -2.04 -7.42 24.36
CA GLY A 105 -2.47 -7.22 25.73
C GLY A 105 -3.69 -6.27 25.81
N GLU A 106 -4.32 -6.27 27.00
CA GLU A 106 -5.42 -5.35 27.32
C GLU A 106 -4.86 -4.06 27.90
N PRO A 107 -5.11 -2.89 27.28
CA PRO A 107 -4.69 -1.61 27.84
C PRO A 107 -5.39 -1.32 29.17
N THR A 108 -4.64 -0.79 30.13
CA THR A 108 -5.15 -0.44 31.46
C THR A 108 -4.97 1.05 31.77
N PRO A 109 -5.79 1.64 32.66
CA PRO A 109 -5.62 3.02 33.09
C PRO A 109 -4.21 3.31 33.61
N GLY A 110 -3.64 4.46 33.23
CA GLY A 110 -2.28 4.87 33.60
C GLY A 110 -1.21 4.51 32.55
N GLN A 111 -1.52 3.66 31.58
CA GLN A 111 -0.63 3.44 30.43
C GLN A 111 -0.60 4.63 29.49
N LYS A 112 0.50 4.79 28.77
CA LYS A 112 0.70 5.90 27.86
C LYS A 112 0.35 5.51 26.42
N ILE A 113 -0.30 6.41 25.69
CA ILE A 113 -0.49 6.32 24.26
C ILE A 113 0.69 7.03 23.60
N VAL A 114 1.43 6.34 22.77
CA VAL A 114 2.57 6.90 22.03
C VAL A 114 2.21 6.96 20.55
N ILE A 115 2.33 8.15 19.96
CA ILE A 115 2.12 8.39 18.54
C ILE A 115 3.49 8.59 17.89
N MET A 116 3.79 7.78 16.88
CA MET A 116 5.03 7.86 16.12
C MET A 116 4.71 8.00 14.63
N GLY A 117 5.39 8.93 13.96
CA GLY A 117 5.20 9.19 12.53
C GLY A 117 5.27 10.67 12.21
N GLY A 118 4.82 11.03 11.03
CA GLY A 118 4.76 12.41 10.53
C GLY A 118 3.35 13.00 10.61
N ASP A 119 3.09 13.93 9.72
CA ASP A 119 1.82 14.64 9.63
C ASP A 119 0.64 13.71 9.49
N ASN A 120 -0.45 14.07 10.13
CA ASN A 120 -1.72 13.35 10.04
C ASN A 120 -2.80 14.23 9.40
N TYR A 121 -3.64 13.60 8.59
CA TYR A 121 -4.75 14.25 7.91
C TYR A 121 -6.08 13.62 8.35
N ARG A 122 -7.16 14.38 8.28
CA ARG A 122 -8.51 13.87 8.52
C ARG A 122 -9.03 13.18 7.26
N ILE A 123 -8.69 11.93 7.08
CA ILE A 123 -8.96 11.13 5.88
C ILE A 123 -9.95 9.98 6.10
N GLY A 124 -10.57 9.93 7.26
CA GLY A 124 -11.44 8.82 7.65
C GLY A 124 -10.68 7.57 8.10
N MET A 125 -11.41 6.60 8.61
CA MET A 125 -10.83 5.33 9.06
C MET A 125 -10.22 4.58 7.87
N GLY A 126 -8.96 4.19 7.99
CA GLY A 126 -8.22 3.54 6.90
C GLY A 126 -8.04 4.39 5.64
N GLY A 127 -8.23 5.71 5.73
CA GLY A 127 -8.17 6.61 4.58
C GLY A 127 -9.44 6.63 3.73
N GLY A 128 -10.53 6.00 4.18
CA GLY A 128 -11.74 5.80 3.41
C GLY A 128 -12.44 7.07 2.93
N ALA A 129 -12.36 8.17 3.69
CA ALA A 129 -12.96 9.43 3.29
C ALA A 129 -12.29 10.07 2.05
N VAL A 130 -11.07 9.67 1.71
CA VAL A 130 -10.35 10.15 0.52
C VAL A 130 -10.26 9.07 -0.57
N SER A 131 -9.94 7.82 -0.19
CA SER A 131 -9.75 6.74 -1.16
C SER A 131 -11.05 6.31 -1.86
N SER A 132 -12.21 6.54 -1.25
CA SER A 132 -13.52 6.13 -1.75
C SER A 132 -14.27 7.21 -2.53
N VAL A 133 -13.69 8.39 -2.70
CA VAL A 133 -14.30 9.49 -3.47
C VAL A 133 -13.76 9.53 -4.90
N GLU A 134 -14.44 10.30 -5.75
CA GLU A 134 -13.95 10.53 -7.12
C GLU A 134 -12.59 11.22 -7.11
N THR A 135 -11.70 10.76 -7.97
CA THR A 135 -10.36 11.34 -8.12
C THR A 135 -10.46 12.79 -8.60
N GLY A 136 -9.78 13.72 -7.93
CA GLY A 136 -9.81 15.15 -8.20
C GLY A 136 -10.78 15.93 -7.29
N GLN A 137 -11.47 15.28 -6.38
CA GLN A 137 -12.39 15.94 -5.43
C GLN A 137 -11.62 16.71 -4.36
N TYR A 138 -10.46 16.25 -3.95
CA TYR A 138 -9.58 16.93 -3.00
C TYR A 138 -8.34 17.51 -3.70
N SER A 139 -7.56 18.31 -2.98
CA SER A 139 -6.29 18.79 -3.50
C SER A 139 -5.30 17.62 -3.71
N ASN A 140 -4.41 17.76 -4.69
CA ASN A 140 -3.37 16.76 -4.98
C ASN A 140 -2.54 16.41 -3.74
N ALA A 141 -2.28 17.37 -2.87
CA ALA A 141 -1.52 17.15 -1.63
C ALA A 141 -2.22 16.13 -0.70
N ILE A 142 -3.53 16.18 -0.62
CA ILE A 142 -4.32 15.25 0.20
C ILE A 142 -4.45 13.90 -0.53
N GLU A 143 -4.87 13.91 -1.78
CA GLU A 143 -5.13 12.67 -2.53
C GLU A 143 -3.88 11.79 -2.71
N LEU A 144 -2.72 12.42 -2.97
CA LEU A 144 -1.47 11.70 -3.19
C LEU A 144 -0.76 11.26 -1.89
N ASN A 145 -1.10 11.86 -0.75
CA ASN A 145 -0.43 11.59 0.53
C ASN A 145 -1.38 11.10 1.63
N ALA A 146 -2.66 10.89 1.33
CA ALA A 146 -3.66 10.63 2.35
C ALA A 146 -3.38 9.38 3.17
N VAL A 147 -3.05 8.25 2.54
CA VAL A 147 -2.89 6.96 3.21
C VAL A 147 -1.44 6.69 3.56
N GLN A 148 -0.52 7.00 2.66
CA GLN A 148 0.91 6.73 2.85
C GLN A 148 1.74 7.94 2.47
N ARG A 149 2.71 8.29 3.32
CA ARG A 149 3.61 9.40 3.10
C ARG A 149 4.98 8.89 2.64
N ALA A 150 5.56 9.60 1.68
CA ALA A 150 6.82 9.24 1.08
C ALA A 150 8.03 9.61 1.97
N ASN A 151 8.01 9.26 3.27
CA ASN A 151 9.13 9.48 4.18
C ASN A 151 9.76 8.14 4.59
N ALA A 152 10.62 7.62 3.73
CA ALA A 152 11.26 6.33 3.92
C ALA A 152 12.17 6.28 5.17
N GLU A 153 12.85 7.38 5.49
CA GLU A 153 13.72 7.48 6.67
C GLU A 153 12.89 7.39 7.96
N MET A 154 11.84 8.18 8.09
CA MET A 154 10.95 8.14 9.25
C MET A 154 10.33 6.76 9.43
N GLN A 155 9.82 6.16 8.37
CA GLN A 155 9.24 4.81 8.40
C GLN A 155 10.26 3.78 8.90
N LYS A 156 11.50 3.85 8.44
CA LYS A 156 12.56 2.93 8.87
C LYS A 156 12.93 3.15 10.32
N ARG A 157 13.06 4.40 10.78
CA ARG A 157 13.34 4.75 12.18
C ARG A 157 12.23 4.24 13.10
N VAL A 158 10.97 4.50 12.78
CA VAL A 158 9.81 4.00 13.56
C VAL A 158 9.81 2.47 13.61
N SER A 159 10.02 1.81 12.48
CA SER A 159 10.11 0.36 12.42
C SER A 159 11.24 -0.20 13.30
N ASN A 160 12.41 0.42 13.29
CA ASN A 160 13.54 -0.01 14.13
C ASN A 160 13.25 0.16 15.63
N VAL A 161 12.62 1.27 16.03
CA VAL A 161 12.24 1.53 17.42
C VAL A 161 11.23 0.49 17.90
N ILE A 162 10.16 0.26 17.13
CA ILE A 162 9.13 -0.73 17.49
C ILE A 162 9.74 -2.14 17.52
N ARG A 163 10.62 -2.47 16.57
CA ARG A 163 11.31 -3.75 16.57
C ARG A 163 12.17 -3.93 17.80
N ALA A 164 12.96 -2.93 18.19
CA ALA A 164 13.80 -2.97 19.37
C ALA A 164 12.97 -3.19 20.65
N MET A 165 11.83 -2.51 20.80
CA MET A 165 10.92 -2.70 21.92
C MET A 165 10.29 -4.10 21.93
N ALA A 166 9.85 -4.59 20.77
CA ALA A 166 9.24 -5.93 20.66
C ALA A 166 10.22 -7.06 20.93
N GLU A 167 11.52 -6.87 20.64
CA GLU A 167 12.57 -7.87 20.90
C GLU A 167 13.19 -7.78 22.29
N ALA A 168 12.87 -6.74 23.05
CA ALA A 168 13.37 -6.58 24.42
C ALA A 168 12.93 -7.75 25.34
N ASP A 169 13.69 -8.02 26.39
CA ASP A 169 13.33 -9.06 27.37
C ASP A 169 11.99 -8.76 28.05
N VAL A 170 11.73 -7.48 28.30
CA VAL A 170 10.42 -6.98 28.75
C VAL A 170 9.89 -6.07 27.65
N ASN A 171 8.91 -6.55 26.90
CA ASN A 171 8.27 -5.75 25.86
C ASN A 171 7.40 -4.65 26.49
N PRO A 172 7.69 -3.35 26.28
CA PRO A 172 6.89 -2.27 26.84
C PRO A 172 5.59 -2.01 26.07
N ILE A 173 5.42 -2.64 24.89
CA ILE A 173 4.24 -2.45 24.05
C ILE A 173 3.15 -3.42 24.50
N VAL A 174 1.99 -2.90 24.85
CA VAL A 174 0.83 -3.70 25.29
C VAL A 174 -0.09 -4.00 24.11
N SER A 175 -0.37 -3.01 23.25
CA SER A 175 -1.31 -3.18 22.14
C SER A 175 -1.00 -2.22 20.96
#